data_5d039e1fa907ae6fc513a18c989c29d6
#
_entry.id   5d039e1fa907ae6fc513a18c989c29d6
#
_cell.length_a   1.000
_cell.length_b   1.000
_cell.length_c   1.000
_cell.angle_alpha   90.00
_cell.angle_beta   90.00
_cell.angle_gamma   90.00
#
_symmetry.space_group_name_H-M   'P 1'
#
loop_
_entity.id
_entity.type
_entity.pdbx_description
1 polymer ?
#
loop_
_entity_poly.entity_id
_entity_poly.type
_entity_poly.pdbx_seq_one_letter_code
_entity_poly.pdbx_strand_id
1 'polypeptide(L)'
;MPQMKAAVFVEPGRIVLDSKPVPDVGPLDALVRVTTTTICGTDVHILKGEYPVRRGLTIGHEPVAIVEKLGSAVSGYEEGQRVIAGAITPSGHSYACLCGQHSQDGAGTRHGFKALGGWRFGNTLDGCQAEFVLVPDAMANLSPVPADLSDEQVLMCPDIMSTGFSGAESGGVRIGDTVAVFAQGPIGLCAAAGARLMGATTVIGVDTVPERLAMARRLGVDHTVDYKRDDPVKAIMELTDGRGVDVAIEALGTQATFEAALRVLRPGGTLSS
;
A
#
# COMPACT_ATOMS: atom_id res chain seq x y z
N MET A 1 14.59 26.55 14.60
CA MET A 1 13.61 25.50 14.42
C MET A 1 14.16 24.23 15.04
N PRO A 2 13.38 23.43 15.76
CA PRO A 2 13.80 22.14 16.25
C PRO A 2 14.21 21.23 15.08
N GLN A 3 15.16 20.34 15.31
CA GLN A 3 15.67 19.42 14.29
C GLN A 3 15.23 18.00 14.61
N MET A 4 15.04 17.19 13.58
CA MET A 4 14.69 15.76 13.64
C MET A 4 15.64 14.93 12.78
N LYS A 5 15.84 13.68 13.11
CA LYS A 5 16.52 12.71 12.26
C LYS A 5 15.57 12.20 11.19
N ALA A 6 16.07 12.04 9.96
CA ALA A 6 15.30 11.53 8.82
C ALA A 6 16.17 10.71 7.88
N ALA A 7 15.60 9.68 7.25
CA ALA A 7 16.22 8.94 6.15
C ALA A 7 16.01 9.72 4.85
N VAL A 8 17.08 10.31 4.34
CA VAL A 8 17.05 11.28 3.24
C VAL A 8 17.63 10.68 1.98
N PHE A 9 16.88 10.74 0.89
CA PHE A 9 17.35 10.36 -0.44
C PHE A 9 18.33 11.40 -0.98
N VAL A 10 19.53 10.96 -1.32
CA VAL A 10 20.58 11.81 -1.90
C VAL A 10 20.65 11.64 -3.41
N GLU A 11 20.73 10.40 -3.87
CA GLU A 11 20.83 9.98 -5.28
C GLU A 11 20.58 8.48 -5.41
N PRO A 12 20.38 7.93 -6.60
CA PRO A 12 20.29 6.49 -6.79
C PRO A 12 21.46 5.75 -6.15
N GLY A 13 21.14 4.71 -5.37
CA GLY A 13 22.09 3.95 -4.57
C GLY A 13 22.42 4.57 -3.22
N ARG A 14 21.90 5.76 -2.86
CA ARG A 14 22.29 6.42 -1.62
C ARG A 14 21.14 7.10 -0.87
N ILE A 15 20.82 6.56 0.29
CA ILE A 15 19.98 7.15 1.33
C ILE A 15 20.88 7.34 2.57
N VAL A 16 20.74 8.45 3.26
CA VAL A 16 21.53 8.79 4.47
C VAL A 16 20.62 9.18 5.62
N LEU A 17 21.05 8.93 6.84
CA LEU A 17 20.43 9.53 8.01
C LEU A 17 20.96 10.96 8.15
N ASP A 18 20.09 11.95 8.08
CA ASP A 18 20.44 13.37 8.14
C ASP A 18 19.50 14.12 9.08
N SER A 19 19.87 15.34 9.41
CA SER A 19 19.10 16.26 10.26
C SER A 19 18.26 17.19 9.39
N LYS A 20 16.95 17.24 9.66
CA LYS A 20 16.01 18.13 8.97
C LYS A 20 15.21 18.95 9.98
N PRO A 21 14.73 20.15 9.61
CA PRO A 21 13.83 20.90 10.46
C PRO A 21 12.52 20.14 10.67
N VAL A 22 12.00 20.17 11.90
CA VAL A 22 10.64 19.69 12.18
C VAL A 22 9.66 20.59 11.42
N PRO A 23 8.70 20.04 10.63
CA PRO A 23 7.80 20.86 9.83
C PRO A 23 6.81 21.67 10.66
N ASP A 24 6.45 22.85 10.16
CA ASP A 24 5.39 23.68 10.72
C ASP A 24 4.01 23.10 10.36
N VAL A 25 3.04 23.23 11.28
CA VAL A 25 1.68 22.68 11.13
C VAL A 25 0.77 23.74 10.52
N GLY A 26 0.19 23.43 9.37
CA GLY A 26 -0.88 24.22 8.75
C GLY A 26 -2.23 24.02 9.44
N PRO A 27 -3.23 24.86 9.12
CA PRO A 27 -4.54 24.80 9.79
C PRO A 27 -5.26 23.45 9.70
N LEU A 28 -5.11 22.71 8.58
CA LEU A 28 -5.77 21.42 8.34
C LEU A 28 -4.85 20.22 8.57
N ASP A 29 -3.58 20.45 8.94
CA ASP A 29 -2.55 19.43 9.02
C ASP A 29 -2.37 18.91 10.45
N ALA A 30 -1.71 17.78 10.59
CA ALA A 30 -1.23 17.28 11.87
C ALA A 30 0.27 16.97 11.78
N LEU A 31 1.03 17.34 12.79
CA LEU A 31 2.37 16.83 13.03
C LEU A 31 2.24 15.57 13.87
N VAL A 32 2.79 14.46 13.40
CA VAL A 32 2.76 13.20 14.15
C VAL A 32 4.18 12.74 14.41
N ARG A 33 4.43 12.21 15.61
CA ARG A 33 5.70 11.61 16.01
C ARG A 33 5.63 10.11 15.69
N VAL A 34 6.48 9.68 14.77
CA VAL A 34 6.52 8.30 14.30
C VAL A 34 7.02 7.37 15.40
N THR A 35 6.28 6.33 15.70
CA THR A 35 6.68 5.28 16.64
C THR A 35 7.21 4.06 15.91
N THR A 36 6.62 3.73 14.77
CA THR A 36 6.99 2.58 13.95
C THR A 36 6.70 2.86 12.48
N THR A 37 7.56 2.40 11.60
CA THR A 37 7.38 2.48 10.13
C THR A 37 8.04 1.27 9.47
N THR A 38 7.70 1.02 8.20
CA THR A 38 8.27 -0.07 7.41
C THR A 38 9.32 0.41 6.41
N ILE A 39 10.01 -0.54 5.80
CA ILE A 39 10.71 -0.38 4.53
C ILE A 39 9.89 -1.12 3.47
N CYS A 40 9.31 -0.38 2.53
CA CYS A 40 8.50 -0.91 1.44
C CYS A 40 9.34 -1.23 0.20
N GLY A 41 8.80 -2.04 -0.72
CA GLY A 41 9.36 -2.23 -2.05
C GLY A 41 9.54 -0.92 -2.81
N THR A 42 8.64 0.03 -2.61
CA THR A 42 8.72 1.40 -3.14
C THR A 42 10.01 2.13 -2.74
N ASP A 43 10.46 2.00 -1.49
CA ASP A 43 11.73 2.62 -1.03
C ASP A 43 12.94 2.01 -1.75
N VAL A 44 12.86 0.71 -2.05
CA VAL A 44 13.90 0.01 -2.84
C VAL A 44 13.91 0.50 -4.28
N HIS A 45 12.74 0.73 -4.89
CA HIS A 45 12.63 1.30 -6.24
C HIS A 45 13.14 2.74 -6.30
N ILE A 46 12.88 3.54 -5.26
CA ILE A 46 13.46 4.88 -5.12
C ILE A 46 14.99 4.80 -5.03
N LEU A 47 15.50 3.92 -4.16
CA LEU A 47 16.95 3.73 -4.00
C LEU A 47 17.63 3.34 -5.32
N LYS A 48 16.99 2.50 -6.13
CA LYS A 48 17.48 2.11 -7.46
C LYS A 48 17.34 3.21 -8.53
N GLY A 49 16.58 4.27 -8.25
CA GLY A 49 16.28 5.34 -9.22
C GLY A 49 15.18 4.98 -10.22
N GLU A 50 14.44 3.89 -9.98
CA GLU A 50 13.31 3.46 -10.82
C GLU A 50 12.08 4.35 -10.61
N TYR A 51 11.93 4.90 -9.39
CA TYR A 51 10.96 5.96 -9.07
C TYR A 51 11.68 7.27 -8.82
N PRO A 52 11.60 8.25 -9.73
CA PRO A 52 12.30 9.52 -9.60
C PRO A 52 11.69 10.38 -8.50
N VAL A 53 12.48 10.72 -7.50
CA VAL A 53 12.14 11.65 -6.43
C VAL A 53 13.18 12.76 -6.33
N ARG A 54 12.82 13.88 -5.71
CA ARG A 54 13.77 15.00 -5.52
C ARG A 54 14.88 14.62 -4.52
N ARG A 55 16.07 15.12 -4.72
CA ARG A 55 17.15 15.08 -3.72
C ARG A 55 16.71 15.82 -2.45
N GLY A 56 17.12 15.31 -1.30
CA GLY A 56 16.76 15.88 0.01
C GLY A 56 15.36 15.46 0.50
N LEU A 57 14.65 14.58 -0.24
CA LEU A 57 13.37 14.05 0.20
C LEU A 57 13.56 13.01 1.32
N THR A 58 12.75 13.10 2.37
CA THR A 58 12.60 12.02 3.35
C THR A 58 11.74 10.91 2.75
N ILE A 59 12.19 9.66 2.82
CA ILE A 59 11.45 8.50 2.29
C ILE A 59 10.47 7.92 3.31
N GLY A 60 9.67 6.91 2.91
CA GLY A 60 8.70 6.19 3.74
C GLY A 60 7.28 6.75 3.66
N HIS A 61 6.29 5.84 3.77
CA HIS A 61 4.87 6.17 3.58
C HIS A 61 3.92 5.32 4.44
N GLU A 62 4.42 4.58 5.41
CA GLU A 62 3.64 3.63 6.23
C GLU A 62 3.86 3.89 7.73
N PRO A 63 3.37 5.02 8.30
CA PRO A 63 3.61 5.34 9.69
C PRO A 63 2.53 4.80 10.63
N VAL A 64 2.98 4.30 11.77
CA VAL A 64 2.24 4.33 13.03
C VAL A 64 2.84 5.43 13.88
N ALA A 65 2.01 6.28 14.48
CA ALA A 65 2.48 7.50 15.11
C ALA A 65 1.59 7.96 16.27
N ILE A 66 2.08 8.97 16.99
CA ILE A 66 1.33 9.69 18.01
C ILE A 66 1.15 11.12 17.53
N VAL A 67 -0.05 11.66 17.63
CA VAL A 67 -0.35 13.07 17.32
C VAL A 67 0.47 13.96 18.26
N GLU A 68 1.39 14.73 17.73
CA GLU A 68 2.23 15.68 18.47
C GLU A 68 1.59 17.06 18.50
N LYS A 69 1.00 17.49 17.37
CA LYS A 69 0.34 18.81 17.25
C LYS A 69 -0.71 18.79 16.16
N LEU A 70 -1.82 19.44 16.43
CA LEU A 70 -2.93 19.59 15.48
C LEU A 70 -3.01 21.01 14.93
N GLY A 71 -3.40 21.14 13.67
CA GLY A 71 -3.78 22.40 13.06
C GLY A 71 -5.07 22.96 13.65
N SER A 72 -5.23 24.27 13.62
CA SER A 72 -6.35 24.96 14.29
C SER A 72 -7.75 24.61 13.77
N ALA A 73 -7.86 24.02 12.59
CA ALA A 73 -9.11 23.60 11.97
C ALA A 73 -9.30 22.07 11.96
N VAL A 74 -8.36 21.30 12.53
CA VAL A 74 -8.49 19.85 12.67
C VAL A 74 -9.45 19.53 13.81
N SER A 75 -10.37 18.61 13.56
CA SER A 75 -11.33 18.12 14.55
C SER A 75 -11.40 16.59 14.54
N GLY A 76 -11.87 15.99 15.63
CA GLY A 76 -12.04 14.54 15.76
C GLY A 76 -10.77 13.80 16.18
N TYR A 77 -9.68 14.51 16.45
CA TYR A 77 -8.40 13.98 16.97
C TYR A 77 -7.92 14.78 18.16
N GLU A 78 -7.05 14.19 18.96
CA GLU A 78 -6.44 14.79 20.14
C GLU A 78 -4.90 14.62 20.12
N GLU A 79 -4.18 15.59 20.67
CA GLU A 79 -2.73 15.47 20.88
C GLU A 79 -2.47 14.32 21.87
N GLY A 80 -1.47 13.50 21.59
CA GLY A 80 -1.19 12.26 22.32
C GLY A 80 -1.93 11.03 21.81
N GLN A 81 -2.91 11.17 20.90
CA GLN A 81 -3.64 10.04 20.33
C GLN A 81 -2.75 9.20 19.40
N ARG A 82 -2.84 7.87 19.50
CA ARG A 82 -2.22 6.94 18.55
C ARG A 82 -3.01 6.88 17.25
N VAL A 83 -2.29 7.02 16.13
CA VAL A 83 -2.87 7.06 14.78
C VAL A 83 -1.99 6.32 13.78
N ILE A 84 -2.61 5.93 12.67
CA ILE A 84 -1.92 5.62 11.42
C ILE A 84 -2.24 6.70 10.40
N ALA A 85 -1.34 6.91 9.43
CA ALA A 85 -1.62 7.77 8.27
C ALA A 85 -1.54 6.92 6.99
N GLY A 86 -2.53 7.04 6.13
CA GLY A 86 -2.58 6.29 4.88
C GLY A 86 -1.47 6.69 3.91
N ALA A 87 -0.91 5.72 3.18
CA ALA A 87 0.05 5.98 2.11
C ALA A 87 -0.58 6.82 0.99
N ILE A 88 -1.85 6.60 0.71
CA ILE A 88 -2.68 7.44 -0.15
C ILE A 88 -3.17 8.62 0.69
N THR A 89 -2.77 9.82 0.29
CA THR A 89 -2.98 11.07 1.05
C THR A 89 -3.82 12.08 0.25
N PRO A 90 -5.13 11.83 0.10
CA PRO A 90 -6.03 12.75 -0.61
C PRO A 90 -6.26 14.05 0.16
N SER A 91 -6.72 15.09 -0.54
CA SER A 91 -7.15 16.35 0.10
C SER A 91 -8.46 16.21 0.88
N GLY A 92 -9.26 15.19 0.58
CA GLY A 92 -10.56 14.95 1.21
C GLY A 92 -11.71 15.81 0.67
N HIS A 93 -11.46 16.80 -0.18
CA HIS A 93 -12.48 17.77 -0.63
C HIS A 93 -12.55 18.01 -2.14
N SER A 94 -11.69 17.32 -2.93
CA SER A 94 -11.79 17.39 -4.39
C SER A 94 -12.99 16.60 -4.93
N TYR A 95 -13.35 16.85 -6.18
CA TYR A 95 -14.40 16.08 -6.85
C TYR A 95 -14.09 14.57 -6.86
N ALA A 96 -12.83 14.21 -7.12
CA ALA A 96 -12.40 12.82 -7.07
C ALA A 96 -12.61 12.20 -5.67
N CYS A 97 -12.24 12.91 -4.61
CA CYS A 97 -12.47 12.47 -3.22
C CYS A 97 -13.97 12.30 -2.91
N LEU A 98 -14.80 13.25 -3.33
CA LEU A 98 -16.26 13.20 -3.11
C LEU A 98 -16.91 12.02 -3.86
N CYS A 99 -16.30 11.56 -4.96
CA CYS A 99 -16.71 10.37 -5.71
C CYS A 99 -16.07 9.07 -5.20
N GLY A 100 -15.29 9.09 -4.10
CA GLY A 100 -14.58 7.91 -3.58
C GLY A 100 -13.34 7.51 -4.39
N GLN A 101 -12.91 8.32 -5.35
CA GLN A 101 -11.76 8.07 -6.20
C GLN A 101 -10.49 8.72 -5.64
N HIS A 102 -10.11 8.39 -4.42
CA HIS A 102 -9.04 9.04 -3.68
C HIS A 102 -7.68 8.99 -4.38
N SER A 103 -7.38 7.89 -5.09
CA SER A 103 -6.15 7.73 -5.88
C SER A 103 -6.07 8.67 -7.09
N GLN A 104 -7.18 9.27 -7.51
CA GLN A 104 -7.26 10.24 -8.60
C GLN A 104 -7.25 11.69 -8.12
N ASP A 105 -7.16 11.92 -6.82
CA ASP A 105 -7.04 13.27 -6.28
C ASP A 105 -5.75 13.94 -6.79
N GLY A 106 -5.81 15.24 -7.06
CA GLY A 106 -4.70 15.99 -7.64
C GLY A 106 -4.70 16.06 -9.17
N ALA A 107 -5.36 15.15 -9.89
CA ALA A 107 -5.47 15.19 -11.34
C ALA A 107 -6.37 16.37 -11.79
N GLY A 108 -5.80 17.33 -12.55
CA GLY A 108 -6.53 18.50 -13.03
C GLY A 108 -7.05 19.43 -11.93
N THR A 109 -6.59 19.30 -10.70
CA THR A 109 -6.99 20.12 -9.56
C THR A 109 -6.05 21.33 -9.40
N ARG A 110 -6.51 22.32 -8.63
CA ARG A 110 -5.69 23.50 -8.27
C ARG A 110 -4.75 23.24 -7.09
N HIS A 111 -4.69 22.03 -6.57
CA HIS A 111 -3.89 21.66 -5.39
C HIS A 111 -2.39 21.52 -5.68
N GLY A 112 -1.96 21.65 -6.94
CA GLY A 112 -0.55 21.70 -7.31
C GLY A 112 0.21 20.39 -7.18
N PHE A 113 -0.46 19.25 -6.99
CA PHE A 113 0.16 17.93 -7.00
C PHE A 113 -0.42 17.03 -8.10
N LYS A 114 0.35 16.05 -8.53
CA LYS A 114 -0.06 15.08 -9.55
C LYS A 114 -0.82 13.92 -8.90
N ALA A 115 -1.82 13.39 -9.60
CA ALA A 115 -2.42 12.11 -9.24
C ALA A 115 -1.43 10.97 -9.55
N LEU A 116 -0.69 10.53 -8.56
CA LEU A 116 0.24 9.41 -8.65
C LEU A 116 -0.32 8.23 -7.82
N GLY A 117 -1.55 7.82 -8.11
CA GLY A 117 -2.27 6.89 -7.26
C GLY A 117 -2.62 7.48 -5.89
N GLY A 118 -2.49 8.81 -5.70
CA GLY A 118 -2.63 9.49 -4.41
C GLY A 118 -1.40 9.37 -3.50
N TRP A 119 -0.36 8.66 -3.90
CA TRP A 119 0.86 8.50 -3.12
C TRP A 119 1.67 9.79 -3.07
N ARG A 120 1.78 10.41 -1.88
CA ARG A 120 2.48 11.68 -1.66
C ARG A 120 3.65 11.56 -0.69
N PHE A 121 3.54 10.81 0.40
CA PHE A 121 4.63 10.60 1.36
C PHE A 121 5.81 9.88 0.72
N GLY A 122 7.03 10.42 0.89
CA GLY A 122 8.23 9.88 0.27
C GLY A 122 8.25 10.01 -1.26
N ASN A 123 7.39 10.87 -1.83
CA ASN A 123 7.33 11.18 -3.26
C ASN A 123 7.30 12.71 -3.48
N THR A 124 6.16 13.36 -3.29
CA THR A 124 6.00 14.81 -3.44
C THR A 124 6.12 15.55 -2.09
N LEU A 125 5.82 14.86 -1.00
CA LEU A 125 6.00 15.31 0.39
C LEU A 125 7.10 14.49 1.08
N ASP A 126 7.72 15.06 2.09
CA ASP A 126 8.60 14.32 2.98
C ASP A 126 7.84 13.19 3.65
N GLY A 127 8.46 12.01 3.68
CA GLY A 127 7.88 10.78 4.17
C GLY A 127 8.11 10.53 5.66
N CYS A 128 7.72 9.34 6.09
CA CYS A 128 7.63 8.98 7.50
C CYS A 128 8.83 8.19 8.05
N GLN A 129 9.88 7.95 7.26
CA GLN A 129 11.14 7.42 7.83
C GLN A 129 11.93 8.58 8.48
N ALA A 130 11.31 9.19 9.48
CA ALA A 130 11.80 10.30 10.27
C ALA A 130 11.20 10.26 11.69
N GLU A 131 11.71 11.08 12.61
CA GLU A 131 11.14 11.19 13.97
C GLU A 131 9.74 11.84 13.94
N PHE A 132 9.51 12.76 13.00
CA PHE A 132 8.19 13.40 12.79
C PHE A 132 7.84 13.44 11.31
N VAL A 133 6.55 13.41 11.03
CA VAL A 133 6.00 13.62 9.69
C VAL A 133 4.79 14.55 9.76
N LEU A 134 4.69 15.46 8.78
CA LEU A 134 3.53 16.31 8.61
C LEU A 134 2.50 15.56 7.77
N VAL A 135 1.33 15.31 8.35
CA VAL A 135 0.18 14.71 7.65
C VAL A 135 -0.73 15.84 7.17
N PRO A 136 -0.77 16.12 5.86
CA PRO A 136 -1.65 17.16 5.34
C PRO A 136 -3.10 16.68 5.38
N ASP A 137 -4.04 17.63 5.45
CA ASP A 137 -5.48 17.33 5.43
C ASP A 137 -5.83 16.20 6.43
N ALA A 138 -5.40 16.37 7.69
CA ALA A 138 -5.34 15.32 8.71
C ALA A 138 -6.66 14.55 8.90
N MET A 139 -7.80 15.23 8.80
CA MET A 139 -9.12 14.61 8.93
C MET A 139 -9.44 13.59 7.81
N ALA A 140 -8.78 13.70 6.65
CA ALA A 140 -8.93 12.76 5.55
C ALA A 140 -7.87 11.63 5.58
N ASN A 141 -6.78 11.81 6.33
CA ASN A 141 -5.58 10.99 6.18
C ASN A 141 -5.12 10.29 7.46
N LEU A 142 -5.69 10.62 8.61
CA LEU A 142 -5.43 9.92 9.86
C LEU A 142 -6.55 8.91 10.16
N SER A 143 -6.17 7.82 10.84
CA SER A 143 -7.11 6.89 11.45
C SER A 143 -6.64 6.54 12.86
N PRO A 144 -7.54 6.56 13.87
CA PRO A 144 -7.19 6.21 15.24
C PRO A 144 -6.85 4.72 15.35
N VAL A 145 -5.82 4.42 16.16
CA VAL A 145 -5.45 3.04 16.47
C VAL A 145 -6.21 2.57 17.70
N PRO A 146 -6.94 1.44 17.64
CA PRO A 146 -7.58 0.84 18.81
C PRO A 146 -6.58 0.58 19.95
N ALA A 147 -7.02 0.83 21.18
CA ALA A 147 -6.12 0.76 22.34
C ALA A 147 -5.56 -0.64 22.63
N ASP A 148 -6.27 -1.68 22.22
CA ASP A 148 -5.95 -3.10 22.40
C ASP A 148 -5.03 -3.67 21.30
N LEU A 149 -4.72 -2.89 20.27
CA LEU A 149 -3.79 -3.29 19.21
C LEU A 149 -2.42 -2.64 19.41
N SER A 150 -1.34 -3.42 19.20
CA SER A 150 0.03 -2.89 19.20
C SER A 150 0.35 -2.17 17.88
N ASP A 151 1.46 -1.42 17.85
CA ASP A 151 1.93 -0.76 16.65
C ASP A 151 2.25 -1.77 15.54
N GLU A 152 2.86 -2.91 15.89
CA GLU A 152 3.22 -3.98 14.93
C GLU A 152 1.97 -4.63 14.32
N GLN A 153 0.88 -4.74 15.08
CA GLN A 153 -0.38 -5.33 14.58
C GLN A 153 -1.07 -4.43 13.55
N VAL A 154 -0.93 -3.10 13.68
CA VAL A 154 -1.56 -2.13 12.77
C VAL A 154 -0.63 -1.62 11.67
N LEU A 155 0.67 -1.93 11.77
CA LEU A 155 1.70 -1.40 10.88
C LEU A 155 1.45 -1.69 9.39
N MET A 156 0.75 -2.78 9.08
CA MET A 156 0.41 -3.13 7.70
C MET A 156 -0.80 -2.36 7.14
N CYS A 157 -1.61 -1.74 8.00
CA CYS A 157 -2.86 -1.08 7.60
C CYS A 157 -2.67 0.17 6.74
N PRO A 158 -1.65 1.03 6.94
CA PRO A 158 -1.44 2.25 6.18
C PRO A 158 -1.34 2.05 4.67
N ASP A 159 -0.75 0.95 4.20
CA ASP A 159 -0.57 0.65 2.79
C ASP A 159 -0.81 -0.83 2.45
N ILE A 160 0.02 -1.71 2.94
CA ILE A 160 0.14 -3.10 2.48
C ILE A 160 -1.20 -3.84 2.57
N MET A 161 -1.89 -3.75 3.70
CA MET A 161 -3.18 -4.40 3.89
C MET A 161 -4.28 -3.71 3.06
N SER A 162 -4.35 -2.38 3.09
CA SER A 162 -5.34 -1.62 2.33
C SER A 162 -5.16 -1.81 0.82
N THR A 163 -3.93 -1.81 0.33
CA THR A 163 -3.61 -2.07 -1.08
C THR A 163 -3.95 -3.50 -1.49
N GLY A 164 -3.60 -4.49 -0.67
CA GLY A 164 -3.93 -5.88 -0.95
C GLY A 164 -5.45 -6.13 -0.95
N PHE A 165 -6.17 -5.59 0.02
CA PHE A 165 -7.64 -5.71 0.09
C PHE A 165 -8.32 -4.96 -1.06
N SER A 166 -7.82 -3.77 -1.42
CA SER A 166 -8.29 -3.02 -2.59
C SER A 166 -8.11 -3.80 -3.89
N GLY A 167 -7.04 -4.60 -4.00
CA GLY A 167 -6.84 -5.52 -5.13
C GLY A 167 -7.97 -6.55 -5.27
N ALA A 168 -8.44 -7.12 -4.16
CA ALA A 168 -9.57 -8.04 -4.17
C ALA A 168 -10.90 -7.32 -4.44
N GLU A 169 -11.10 -6.14 -3.85
CA GLU A 169 -12.29 -5.32 -4.04
C GLU A 169 -12.43 -4.83 -5.49
N SER A 170 -11.37 -4.25 -6.06
CA SER A 170 -11.36 -3.77 -7.45
C SER A 170 -11.46 -4.91 -8.47
N GLY A 171 -10.98 -6.10 -8.11
CA GLY A 171 -11.21 -7.33 -8.85
C GLY A 171 -12.68 -7.78 -8.86
N GLY A 172 -13.48 -7.24 -7.94
CA GLY A 172 -14.90 -7.59 -7.80
C GLY A 172 -15.11 -9.00 -7.28
N VAL A 173 -14.22 -9.50 -6.41
CA VAL A 173 -14.31 -10.86 -5.85
C VAL A 173 -15.66 -11.08 -5.15
N ARG A 174 -16.27 -12.22 -5.38
CA ARG A 174 -17.60 -12.61 -4.86
C ARG A 174 -17.59 -13.98 -4.24
N ILE A 175 -18.67 -14.29 -3.53
CA ILE A 175 -18.92 -15.63 -2.97
C ILE A 175 -18.91 -16.67 -4.10
N GLY A 176 -18.07 -17.69 -3.94
CA GLY A 176 -17.95 -18.79 -4.88
C GLY A 176 -16.84 -18.65 -5.91
N ASP A 177 -16.19 -17.48 -6.00
CA ASP A 177 -15.13 -17.24 -6.99
C ASP A 177 -13.88 -18.07 -6.74
N THR A 178 -13.18 -18.37 -7.83
CA THR A 178 -11.80 -18.83 -7.86
C THR A 178 -10.90 -17.67 -8.18
N VAL A 179 -9.91 -17.39 -7.31
CA VAL A 179 -9.01 -16.23 -7.40
C VAL A 179 -7.56 -16.69 -7.52
N ALA A 180 -6.82 -16.16 -8.48
CA ALA A 180 -5.38 -16.34 -8.58
C ALA A 180 -4.66 -15.04 -8.16
N VAL A 181 -3.66 -15.13 -7.27
CA VAL A 181 -2.86 -13.98 -6.81
C VAL A 181 -1.41 -14.21 -7.22
N PHE A 182 -0.91 -13.36 -8.09
CA PHE A 182 0.47 -13.38 -8.60
C PHE A 182 1.37 -12.54 -7.71
N ALA A 183 2.42 -13.14 -7.22
CA ALA A 183 3.32 -12.77 -6.12
C ALA A 183 2.66 -12.92 -4.73
N GLN A 184 3.41 -13.54 -3.82
CA GLN A 184 3.02 -13.74 -2.42
C GLN A 184 3.96 -12.94 -1.48
N GLY A 185 4.32 -11.73 -1.94
CA GLY A 185 4.87 -10.70 -1.06
C GLY A 185 3.80 -10.17 -0.10
N PRO A 186 4.11 -9.18 0.77
CA PRO A 186 3.15 -8.67 1.74
C PRO A 186 1.80 -8.26 1.14
N ILE A 187 1.82 -7.53 0.01
CA ILE A 187 0.58 -7.11 -0.71
C ILE A 187 -0.19 -8.34 -1.22
N GLY A 188 0.47 -9.28 -1.88
CA GLY A 188 -0.19 -10.48 -2.41
C GLY A 188 -0.78 -11.37 -1.31
N LEU A 189 -0.11 -11.50 -0.17
CA LEU A 189 -0.65 -12.22 0.99
C LEU A 189 -1.91 -11.53 1.54
N CYS A 190 -1.91 -10.19 1.62
CA CYS A 190 -3.09 -9.43 2.02
C CYS A 190 -4.20 -9.50 0.96
N ALA A 191 -3.86 -9.49 -0.33
CA ALA A 191 -4.84 -9.67 -1.42
C ALA A 191 -5.51 -11.05 -1.37
N ALA A 192 -4.73 -12.10 -1.09
CA ALA A 192 -5.26 -13.45 -0.91
C ALA A 192 -6.21 -13.54 0.30
N ALA A 193 -5.82 -12.94 1.43
CA ALA A 193 -6.67 -12.85 2.62
C ALA A 193 -7.94 -12.04 2.34
N GLY A 194 -7.83 -10.89 1.65
CA GLY A 194 -8.96 -10.06 1.23
C GLY A 194 -9.92 -10.83 0.33
N ALA A 195 -9.41 -11.55 -0.68
CA ALA A 195 -10.21 -12.39 -1.56
C ALA A 195 -10.99 -13.46 -0.77
N ARG A 196 -10.34 -14.10 0.21
CA ARG A 196 -11.01 -15.08 1.08
C ARG A 196 -12.12 -14.44 1.90
N LEU A 197 -11.87 -13.28 2.53
CA LEU A 197 -12.87 -12.55 3.31
C LEU A 197 -14.07 -12.09 2.47
N MET A 198 -13.86 -11.78 1.18
CA MET A 198 -14.92 -11.42 0.24
C MET A 198 -15.70 -12.64 -0.29
N GLY A 199 -15.28 -13.86 0.04
CA GLY A 199 -16.04 -15.08 -0.24
C GLY A 199 -15.47 -15.95 -1.35
N ALA A 200 -14.23 -15.74 -1.80
CA ALA A 200 -13.56 -16.68 -2.70
C ALA A 200 -13.51 -18.07 -2.06
N THR A 201 -13.96 -19.08 -2.80
CA THR A 201 -13.96 -20.48 -2.35
C THR A 201 -12.64 -21.18 -2.67
N THR A 202 -11.93 -20.70 -3.68
CA THR A 202 -10.60 -21.19 -4.05
C THR A 202 -9.66 -20.03 -4.27
N VAL A 203 -8.53 -20.02 -3.56
CA VAL A 203 -7.46 -19.03 -3.73
C VAL A 203 -6.18 -19.75 -4.13
N ILE A 204 -5.58 -19.34 -5.25
CA ILE A 204 -4.34 -19.88 -5.81
C ILE A 204 -3.26 -18.81 -5.70
N GLY A 205 -2.18 -19.10 -4.98
CA GLY A 205 -1.04 -18.20 -4.80
C GLY A 205 0.13 -18.59 -5.69
N VAL A 206 0.68 -17.65 -6.43
CA VAL A 206 1.84 -17.84 -7.32
C VAL A 206 3.03 -17.07 -6.80
N ASP A 207 4.17 -17.71 -6.56
CA ASP A 207 5.44 -17.06 -6.17
C ASP A 207 6.62 -17.98 -6.52
N THR A 208 7.85 -17.50 -6.32
CA THR A 208 9.10 -18.26 -6.50
C THR A 208 9.82 -18.52 -5.19
N VAL A 209 9.38 -17.94 -4.08
CA VAL A 209 10.04 -18.01 -2.77
C VAL A 209 9.31 -19.02 -1.89
N PRO A 210 9.95 -20.14 -1.51
CA PRO A 210 9.28 -21.21 -0.75
C PRO A 210 8.65 -20.73 0.57
N GLU A 211 9.32 -19.82 1.28
CA GLU A 211 8.84 -19.26 2.55
C GLU A 211 7.56 -18.42 2.37
N ARG A 212 7.44 -17.68 1.27
CA ARG A 212 6.25 -16.93 0.91
C ARG A 212 5.08 -17.86 0.56
N LEU A 213 5.34 -18.91 -0.22
CA LEU A 213 4.34 -19.94 -0.52
C LEU A 213 3.88 -20.66 0.75
N ALA A 214 4.79 -20.94 1.69
CA ALA A 214 4.44 -21.53 2.99
C ALA A 214 3.57 -20.57 3.82
N MET A 215 3.89 -19.27 3.83
CA MET A 215 3.09 -18.26 4.52
C MET A 215 1.70 -18.12 3.87
N ALA A 216 1.62 -18.14 2.54
CA ALA A 216 0.36 -18.08 1.82
C ALA A 216 -0.60 -19.20 2.25
N ARG A 217 -0.11 -20.45 2.36
CA ARG A 217 -0.91 -21.57 2.88
C ARG A 217 -1.40 -21.34 4.31
N ARG A 218 -0.56 -20.77 5.18
CA ARG A 218 -0.94 -20.43 6.56
C ARG A 218 -2.04 -19.37 6.62
N LEU A 219 -2.10 -18.49 5.63
CA LEU A 219 -3.11 -17.42 5.51
C LEU A 219 -4.33 -17.83 4.68
N GLY A 220 -4.49 -19.13 4.37
CA GLY A 220 -5.71 -19.66 3.76
C GLY A 220 -5.69 -19.74 2.22
N VAL A 221 -4.52 -19.69 1.59
CA VAL A 221 -4.37 -20.04 0.17
C VAL A 221 -4.46 -21.55 0.02
N ASP A 222 -5.36 -22.02 -0.87
CA ASP A 222 -5.66 -23.44 -1.05
C ASP A 222 -4.59 -24.14 -1.88
N HIS A 223 -4.15 -23.48 -2.96
CA HIS A 223 -3.15 -24.03 -3.87
C HIS A 223 -2.02 -23.03 -4.07
N THR A 224 -0.79 -23.54 -4.17
CA THR A 224 0.38 -22.70 -4.44
C THR A 224 1.10 -23.21 -5.68
N VAL A 225 1.50 -22.30 -6.54
CA VAL A 225 2.26 -22.56 -7.77
C VAL A 225 3.64 -21.93 -7.63
N ASP A 226 4.70 -22.74 -7.78
CA ASP A 226 6.08 -22.28 -7.82
C ASP A 226 6.45 -21.92 -9.26
N TYR A 227 6.48 -20.63 -9.56
CA TYR A 227 6.78 -20.07 -10.90
C TYR A 227 8.16 -20.52 -11.46
N LYS A 228 9.09 -20.99 -10.62
CA LYS A 228 10.39 -21.52 -11.08
C LYS A 228 10.32 -22.96 -11.58
N ARG A 229 9.32 -23.70 -11.13
CA ARG A 229 9.17 -25.14 -11.42
C ARG A 229 8.10 -25.40 -12.46
N ASP A 230 7.02 -24.62 -12.39
CA ASP A 230 5.81 -24.85 -13.14
C ASP A 230 5.49 -23.62 -14.01
N ASP A 231 4.95 -23.84 -15.19
CA ASP A 231 4.26 -22.79 -15.94
C ASP A 231 2.97 -22.42 -15.18
N PRO A 232 2.85 -21.20 -14.65
CA PRO A 232 1.73 -20.82 -13.81
C PRO A 232 0.41 -20.84 -14.58
N VAL A 233 0.42 -20.54 -15.89
CA VAL A 233 -0.80 -20.57 -16.71
C VAL A 233 -1.27 -22.00 -16.84
N LYS A 234 -0.38 -22.93 -17.19
CA LYS A 234 -0.74 -24.35 -17.30
C LYS A 234 -1.22 -24.91 -15.97
N ALA A 235 -0.49 -24.66 -14.88
CA ALA A 235 -0.86 -25.17 -13.55
C ALA A 235 -2.23 -24.66 -13.08
N ILE A 236 -2.53 -23.37 -13.28
CA ILE A 236 -3.82 -22.78 -12.89
C ILE A 236 -4.95 -23.32 -13.79
N MET A 237 -4.71 -23.47 -15.09
CA MET A 237 -5.71 -24.07 -15.98
C MET A 237 -6.00 -25.54 -15.61
N GLU A 238 -5.00 -26.30 -15.20
CA GLU A 238 -5.19 -27.69 -14.70
C GLU A 238 -6.01 -27.69 -13.40
N LEU A 239 -5.71 -26.79 -12.45
CA LEU A 239 -6.43 -26.63 -11.17
C LEU A 239 -7.90 -26.21 -11.35
N THR A 240 -8.24 -25.66 -12.50
CA THR A 240 -9.58 -25.15 -12.83
C THR A 240 -10.29 -25.93 -13.95
N ASP A 241 -9.82 -27.14 -14.25
CA ASP A 241 -10.35 -28.01 -15.31
C ASP A 241 -10.49 -27.31 -16.68
N GLY A 242 -9.53 -26.42 -16.99
CA GLY A 242 -9.49 -25.64 -18.22
C GLY A 242 -10.41 -24.42 -18.25
N ARG A 243 -11.18 -24.17 -17.20
CA ARG A 243 -12.13 -23.04 -17.12
C ARG A 243 -11.41 -21.69 -16.97
N GLY A 244 -10.34 -21.65 -16.19
CA GLY A 244 -9.69 -20.44 -15.72
C GLY A 244 -10.32 -19.85 -14.45
N VAL A 245 -9.73 -18.78 -13.93
CA VAL A 245 -10.15 -18.14 -12.69
C VAL A 245 -11.14 -17.00 -12.92
N ASP A 246 -11.96 -16.68 -11.92
CA ASP A 246 -12.92 -15.58 -11.98
C ASP A 246 -12.22 -14.23 -11.84
N VAL A 247 -11.21 -14.17 -10.98
CA VAL A 247 -10.40 -12.98 -10.74
C VAL A 247 -8.92 -13.35 -10.68
N ALA A 248 -8.07 -12.57 -11.36
CA ALA A 248 -6.63 -12.61 -11.21
C ALA A 248 -6.14 -11.29 -10.62
N ILE A 249 -5.36 -11.36 -9.54
CA ILE A 249 -4.76 -10.19 -8.89
C ILE A 249 -3.26 -10.22 -9.15
N GLU A 250 -2.75 -9.17 -9.79
CA GLU A 250 -1.32 -9.03 -10.09
C GLU A 250 -0.69 -8.06 -9.08
N ALA A 251 0.24 -8.56 -8.26
CA ALA A 251 0.83 -7.84 -7.14
C ALA A 251 2.38 -7.75 -7.21
N LEU A 252 2.98 -7.85 -8.41
CA LEU A 252 4.43 -7.76 -8.61
C LEU A 252 4.84 -6.57 -9.50
N GLY A 253 4.04 -6.23 -10.52
CA GLY A 253 4.33 -5.13 -11.43
C GLY A 253 5.29 -5.51 -12.57
N THR A 254 5.35 -6.78 -13.01
CA THR A 254 6.15 -7.16 -14.17
C THR A 254 5.28 -7.53 -15.37
N GLN A 255 5.78 -7.29 -16.58
CA GLN A 255 5.07 -7.68 -17.79
C GLN A 255 4.76 -9.19 -17.80
N ALA A 256 5.69 -10.03 -17.38
CA ALA A 256 5.53 -11.48 -17.40
C ALA A 256 4.38 -11.95 -16.48
N THR A 257 4.30 -11.40 -15.25
CA THR A 257 3.22 -11.74 -14.32
C THR A 257 1.88 -11.15 -14.74
N PHE A 258 1.87 -9.95 -15.29
CA PHE A 258 0.67 -9.33 -15.85
C PHE A 258 0.08 -10.15 -17.01
N GLU A 259 0.93 -10.57 -17.98
CA GLU A 259 0.49 -11.41 -19.08
C GLU A 259 0.01 -12.80 -18.60
N ALA A 260 0.69 -13.40 -17.64
CA ALA A 260 0.27 -14.67 -17.06
C ALA A 260 -1.08 -14.53 -16.34
N ALA A 261 -1.26 -13.47 -15.54
CA ALA A 261 -2.51 -13.17 -14.85
C ALA A 261 -3.68 -12.97 -15.83
N LEU A 262 -3.43 -12.31 -16.96
CA LEU A 262 -4.45 -12.15 -18.01
C LEU A 262 -4.84 -13.50 -18.66
N ARG A 263 -3.85 -14.38 -18.90
CA ARG A 263 -4.05 -15.66 -19.58
C ARG A 263 -4.77 -16.71 -18.74
N VAL A 264 -4.78 -16.59 -17.42
CA VAL A 264 -5.47 -17.55 -16.55
C VAL A 264 -6.93 -17.20 -16.30
N LEU A 265 -7.40 -16.04 -16.78
CA LEU A 265 -8.79 -15.65 -16.62
C LEU A 265 -9.73 -16.50 -17.46
N ARG A 266 -10.89 -16.86 -16.90
CA ARG A 266 -11.99 -17.35 -17.71
C ARG A 266 -12.56 -16.25 -18.62
N PRO A 267 -13.30 -16.60 -19.68
CA PRO A 267 -14.07 -15.58 -20.42
C PRO A 267 -14.97 -14.77 -19.48
N GLY A 268 -14.86 -13.44 -19.53
CA GLY A 268 -15.57 -12.52 -18.64
C GLY A 268 -15.02 -12.41 -17.21
N GLY A 269 -13.82 -12.98 -16.95
CA GLY A 269 -13.08 -12.78 -15.70
C GLY A 269 -12.45 -11.40 -15.61
N THR A 270 -12.02 -11.01 -14.42
CA THR A 270 -11.45 -9.68 -14.12
C THR A 270 -9.97 -9.77 -13.75
N LEU A 271 -9.13 -8.92 -14.35
CA LEU A 271 -7.77 -8.66 -13.90
C LEU A 271 -7.76 -7.42 -13.01
N SER A 272 -7.22 -7.54 -11.81
CA SER A 272 -6.89 -6.44 -10.90
C SER A 272 -5.37 -6.31 -10.79
N SER A 273 -4.84 -5.09 -11.08
CA SER A 273 -3.39 -4.81 -11.07
C SER A 273 -3.10 -3.40 -10.57
#